data_80c8ac56df3f433e75554d356acc49a1
#
_entry.id   80c8ac56df3f433e75554d356acc49a1
#
_cell.length_a   1.000
_cell.length_b   1.000
_cell.length_c   1.000
_cell.angle_alpha   90.00
_cell.angle_beta   90.00
_cell.angle_gamma   90.00
#
_symmetry.space_group_name_H-M   'P 1'
#
loop_
_entity.id
_entity.type
_entity.pdbx_description
1 polymer ?
#
loop_
_entity_poly.entity_id
_entity_poly.type
_entity_poly.pdbx_seq_one_letter_code
_entity_poly.pdbx_strand_id
1 'polypeptide(L)'
;MPHVDAKSWFSGNPEFAARSAFQNGTLQVAYLLLALRAVGLDTGPMSGFDNAKVDAEFFAGTDVKSNVIINIGYGDYEKLFPRSPRFAFDQIAKFA
;
A
#
# COMPACT_ATOMS: atom_id res chain seq x y z
N MET A 1 -5.77 4.56 -19.64
CA MET A 1 -7.07 5.06 -20.12
C MET A 1 -6.98 5.14 -21.64
N PRO A 2 -7.74 4.34 -22.38
CA PRO A 2 -7.55 4.23 -23.84
C PRO A 2 -8.09 5.44 -24.63
N HIS A 3 -8.84 6.31 -23.98
CA HIS A 3 -9.49 7.47 -24.61
C HIS A 3 -8.72 8.78 -24.48
N VAL A 4 -7.60 8.78 -23.75
CA VAL A 4 -6.74 9.96 -23.56
C VAL A 4 -5.28 9.55 -23.47
N ASP A 5 -4.38 10.43 -23.90
CA ASP A 5 -2.94 10.26 -23.71
C ASP A 5 -2.54 10.63 -22.27
N ALA A 6 -2.86 9.74 -21.33
CA ALA A 6 -2.52 9.94 -19.92
C ALA A 6 -1.00 9.90 -19.66
N LYS A 7 -0.21 9.29 -20.55
CA LYS A 7 1.25 9.24 -20.40
C LYS A 7 1.87 10.65 -20.45
N SER A 8 1.32 11.51 -21.28
CA SER A 8 1.81 12.90 -21.41
C SER A 8 1.69 13.72 -20.12
N TRP A 9 0.78 13.35 -19.22
CA TRP A 9 0.61 14.04 -17.93
C TRP A 9 1.80 13.85 -16.99
N PHE A 10 2.58 12.80 -17.19
CA PHE A 10 3.66 12.39 -16.31
C PHE A 10 5.04 12.46 -16.96
N SER A 11 5.12 12.34 -18.29
CA SER A 11 6.39 12.16 -19.01
C SER A 11 7.37 13.35 -18.88
N GLY A 12 6.87 14.54 -18.56
CA GLY A 12 7.70 15.73 -18.36
C GLY A 12 8.16 15.95 -16.91
N ASN A 13 7.71 15.14 -15.96
CA ASN A 13 8.02 15.30 -14.54
C ASN A 13 8.17 13.94 -13.84
N PRO A 14 9.40 13.37 -13.83
CA PRO A 14 9.67 12.06 -13.23
C PRO A 14 9.35 11.99 -11.74
N GLU A 15 9.60 13.06 -10.98
CA GLU A 15 9.30 13.11 -9.55
C GLU A 15 7.79 13.06 -9.29
N PHE A 16 7.01 13.81 -10.04
CA PHE A 16 5.55 13.76 -9.97
C PHE A 16 5.02 12.38 -10.37
N ALA A 17 5.57 11.78 -11.42
CA ALA A 17 5.22 10.43 -11.85
C ALA A 17 5.48 9.39 -10.75
N ALA A 18 6.65 9.42 -10.12
CA ALA A 18 7.01 8.51 -9.03
C ALA A 18 6.08 8.67 -7.81
N ARG A 19 5.81 9.92 -7.41
CA ARG A 19 4.89 10.20 -6.30
C ARG A 19 3.47 9.74 -6.60
N SER A 20 2.98 10.01 -7.80
CA SER A 20 1.65 9.57 -8.24
C SER A 20 1.55 8.04 -8.27
N ALA A 21 2.57 7.37 -8.79
CA ALA A 21 2.63 5.91 -8.80
C ALA A 21 2.59 5.33 -7.38
N PHE A 22 3.35 5.90 -6.44
CA PHE A 22 3.36 5.49 -5.04
C PHE A 22 2.00 5.67 -4.38
N GLN A 23 1.36 6.84 -4.56
CA GLN A 23 0.02 7.12 -4.02
C GLN A 23 -1.02 6.13 -4.55
N ASN A 24 -1.07 5.93 -5.86
CA ASN A 24 -2.01 5.01 -6.48
C ASN A 24 -1.75 3.56 -6.09
N GLY A 25 -0.49 3.15 -5.99
CA GLY A 25 -0.10 1.85 -5.49
C GLY A 25 -0.57 1.63 -4.04
N THR A 26 -0.43 2.63 -3.18
CA THR A 26 -0.89 2.56 -1.78
C THR A 26 -2.42 2.42 -1.69
N LEU A 27 -3.17 3.16 -2.52
CA LEU A 27 -4.62 3.01 -2.61
C LEU A 27 -5.01 1.59 -3.06
N GLN A 28 -4.33 1.05 -4.07
CA GLN A 28 -4.57 -0.31 -4.54
C GLN A 28 -4.28 -1.35 -3.47
N VAL A 29 -3.22 -1.17 -2.68
CA VAL A 29 -2.91 -2.03 -1.53
C VAL A 29 -4.04 -2.03 -0.51
N ALA A 30 -4.62 -0.88 -0.19
CA ALA A 30 -5.74 -0.79 0.74
C ALA A 30 -6.97 -1.58 0.25
N TYR A 31 -7.31 -1.46 -1.03
CA TYR A 31 -8.38 -2.26 -1.64
C TYR A 31 -8.05 -3.76 -1.64
N LEU A 32 -6.81 -4.14 -1.91
CA LEU A 32 -6.37 -5.53 -1.85
C LEU A 32 -6.56 -6.13 -0.44
N LEU A 33 -6.19 -5.38 0.61
CA LEU A 33 -6.39 -5.80 2.00
C LEU A 33 -7.87 -6.08 2.30
N LEU A 34 -8.76 -5.18 1.88
CA LEU A 34 -10.21 -5.36 2.04
C LEU A 34 -10.73 -6.56 1.26
N ALA A 35 -10.28 -6.73 0.01
CA ALA A 35 -10.69 -7.85 -0.82
C ALA A 35 -10.24 -9.20 -0.24
N LEU A 36 -9.00 -9.29 0.26
CA LEU A 36 -8.48 -10.48 0.92
C LEU A 36 -9.30 -10.83 2.17
N ARG A 37 -9.64 -9.84 2.98
CA ARG A 37 -10.53 -10.03 4.13
C ARG A 37 -11.92 -10.49 3.72
N ALA A 38 -12.46 -9.96 2.63
CA ALA A 38 -13.77 -10.33 2.12
C ALA A 38 -13.87 -11.80 1.71
N VAL A 39 -12.77 -12.39 1.24
CA VAL A 39 -12.69 -13.83 0.89
C VAL A 39 -12.23 -14.71 2.06
N GLY A 40 -12.13 -14.18 3.27
CA GLY A 40 -11.86 -14.93 4.50
C GLY A 40 -10.37 -15.12 4.83
N LEU A 41 -9.47 -14.41 4.18
CA LEU A 41 -8.04 -14.45 4.48
C LEU A 41 -7.65 -13.38 5.51
N ASP A 42 -6.73 -13.71 6.38
CA ASP A 42 -6.10 -12.75 7.28
C ASP A 42 -4.92 -12.07 6.61
N THR A 43 -4.68 -10.80 6.94
CA THR A 43 -3.65 -9.99 6.33
C THR A 43 -2.83 -9.25 7.37
N GLY A 44 -1.51 -9.16 7.15
CA GLY A 44 -0.59 -8.40 7.98
C GLY A 44 0.23 -7.45 7.12
N PRO A 45 -0.21 -6.19 6.91
CA PRO A 45 0.57 -5.21 6.16
C PRO A 45 1.75 -4.70 6.98
N MET A 46 2.89 -4.55 6.34
CA MET A 46 4.14 -4.09 6.94
C MET A 46 4.82 -3.07 6.02
N SER A 47 5.29 -1.97 6.61
CA SER A 47 6.06 -0.93 5.91
C SER A 47 7.44 -0.68 6.53
N GLY A 48 7.73 -1.28 7.69
CA GLY A 48 8.99 -1.10 8.44
C GLY A 48 10.13 -1.99 7.95
N PHE A 49 10.30 -2.18 6.66
CA PHE A 49 11.38 -2.96 6.06
C PHE A 49 12.32 -2.06 5.23
N ASP A 50 13.46 -2.61 4.81
CA ASP A 50 14.41 -1.92 3.94
C ASP A 50 13.98 -2.09 2.47
N ASN A 51 13.32 -1.06 1.94
CA ASN A 51 12.85 -1.07 0.55
C ASN A 51 13.98 -1.26 -0.45
N ALA A 52 15.15 -0.67 -0.22
CA ALA A 52 16.28 -0.79 -1.15
C ALA A 52 16.78 -2.23 -1.28
N LYS A 53 16.81 -2.97 -0.17
CA LYS A 53 17.18 -4.39 -0.17
C LYS A 53 16.12 -5.25 -0.85
N VAL A 54 14.85 -5.01 -0.59
CA VAL A 54 13.75 -5.72 -1.27
C VAL A 54 13.78 -5.46 -2.77
N ASP A 55 13.95 -4.20 -3.17
CA ASP A 55 14.02 -3.84 -4.58
C ASP A 55 15.22 -4.47 -5.29
N ALA A 56 16.39 -4.50 -4.63
CA ALA A 56 17.58 -5.14 -5.17
C ALA A 56 17.42 -6.67 -5.34
N GLU A 57 16.74 -7.32 -4.40
CA GLU A 57 16.54 -8.78 -4.44
C GLU A 57 15.48 -9.20 -5.46
N PHE A 58 14.33 -8.51 -5.50
CA PHE A 58 13.17 -8.96 -6.26
C PHE A 58 12.92 -8.17 -7.55
N PHE A 59 13.42 -6.96 -7.67
CA PHE A 59 13.10 -6.05 -8.77
C PHE A 59 14.34 -5.47 -9.47
N ALA A 60 15.50 -6.08 -9.28
CA ALA A 60 16.75 -5.64 -9.90
C ALA A 60 16.60 -5.52 -11.43
N GLY A 61 17.12 -4.44 -12.00
CA GLY A 61 17.02 -4.17 -13.43
C GLY A 61 15.66 -3.69 -13.92
N THR A 62 14.75 -3.34 -13.02
CA THR A 62 13.41 -2.79 -13.34
C THR A 62 13.18 -1.45 -12.65
N ASP A 63 12.14 -0.73 -13.08
CA ASP A 63 11.67 0.50 -12.42
C ASP A 63 10.64 0.23 -11.30
N VAL A 64 10.40 -1.05 -10.99
CA VAL A 64 9.45 -1.44 -9.92
C VAL A 64 10.06 -1.11 -8.56
N LYS A 65 9.24 -0.51 -7.70
CA LYS A 65 9.58 -0.18 -6.31
C LYS A 65 8.62 -0.82 -5.34
N SER A 66 9.17 -1.41 -4.27
CA SER A 66 8.37 -1.96 -3.18
C SER A 66 7.60 -0.86 -2.45
N ASN A 67 6.38 -1.14 -2.04
CA ASN A 67 5.52 -0.23 -1.28
C ASN A 67 5.23 -0.82 0.10
N VAL A 68 4.54 -1.94 0.15
CA VAL A 68 4.12 -2.63 1.38
C VAL A 68 4.35 -4.13 1.19
N ILE A 69 4.79 -4.80 2.24
CA ILE A 69 4.77 -6.26 2.31
C ILE A 69 3.49 -6.68 3.04
N ILE A 70 2.80 -7.68 2.52
CA ILE A 70 1.57 -8.20 3.12
C ILE A 70 1.75 -9.69 3.37
N ASN A 71 1.68 -10.10 4.63
CA ASN A 71 1.46 -11.50 4.97
C ASN A 71 0.01 -11.87 4.70
N ILE A 72 -0.22 -13.01 4.05
CA ILE A 72 -1.57 -13.48 3.70
C ILE A 72 -1.69 -14.94 4.15
N GLY A 73 -2.78 -15.26 4.84
CA GLY A 73 -3.03 -16.62 5.30
C GLY A 73 -4.12 -16.69 6.35
N TYR A 74 -4.05 -17.70 7.20
CA TYR A 74 -4.96 -17.89 8.32
C TYR A 74 -4.19 -17.63 9.63
N GLY A 75 -4.60 -16.59 10.36
CA GLY A 75 -3.94 -16.19 11.59
C GLY A 75 -4.23 -17.11 12.76
N ASP A 76 -3.28 -17.19 13.70
CA ASP A 76 -3.47 -17.83 15.00
C ASP A 76 -4.04 -16.79 15.97
N TYR A 77 -5.36 -16.84 16.17
CA TYR A 77 -6.08 -15.86 17.00
C TYR A 77 -5.67 -15.89 18.47
N GLU A 78 -5.15 -16.99 18.97
CA GLU A 78 -4.67 -17.09 20.36
C GLU A 78 -3.39 -16.27 20.60
N LYS A 79 -2.65 -15.98 19.53
CA LYS A 79 -1.41 -15.21 19.56
C LYS A 79 -1.56 -13.75 19.17
N LEU A 80 -2.77 -13.31 18.85
CA LEU A 80 -3.02 -11.92 18.49
C LEU A 80 -3.08 -11.03 19.73
N PHE A 81 -2.50 -9.84 19.62
CA PHE A 81 -2.68 -8.81 20.62
C PHE A 81 -4.12 -8.26 20.58
N PRO A 82 -4.62 -7.76 21.73
CA PRO A 82 -5.89 -7.03 21.74
C PRO A 82 -5.88 -5.87 20.74
N ARG A 83 -7.05 -5.55 20.21
CA ARG A 83 -7.18 -4.40 19.30
C ARG A 83 -6.72 -3.12 19.99
N SER A 84 -5.77 -2.43 19.37
CA SER A 84 -5.31 -1.12 19.86
C SER A 84 -6.43 -0.09 19.82
N PRO A 85 -6.46 0.88 20.76
CA PRO A 85 -7.40 1.98 20.76
C PRO A 85 -7.38 2.77 19.43
N ARG A 86 -8.49 3.40 19.12
CA ARG A 86 -8.60 4.34 18.00
C ARG A 86 -8.90 5.73 18.56
N PHE A 87 -8.39 6.73 17.88
CA PHE A 87 -8.72 8.12 18.21
C PHE A 87 -10.21 8.38 18.04
N ALA A 88 -10.77 9.24 18.88
CA ALA A 88 -12.10 9.79 18.67
C ALA A 88 -12.08 10.78 17.50
N PHE A 89 -13.25 11.01 16.89
CA PHE A 89 -13.35 11.86 15.70
C PHE A 89 -12.75 13.26 15.92
N ASP A 90 -13.09 13.89 17.04
CA ASP A 90 -12.66 15.25 17.42
C ASP A 90 -11.18 15.40 17.68
N GLN A 91 -10.45 14.28 17.89
CA GLN A 91 -9.01 14.27 18.05
C GLN A 91 -8.24 14.33 16.73
N ILE A 92 -8.87 13.88 15.63
CA ILE A 92 -8.19 13.71 14.33
C ILE A 92 -8.86 14.45 13.19
N ALA A 93 -10.09 14.94 13.37
CA ALA A 93 -10.87 15.61 12.34
C ALA A 93 -11.77 16.69 12.93
N LYS A 94 -12.14 17.64 12.10
CA LYS A 94 -13.15 18.66 12.40
C LYS A 94 -13.85 19.03 11.10
N PHE A 95 -15.07 19.48 11.22
CA PHE A 95 -15.77 20.10 10.10
C PHE A 95 -15.20 21.48 9.81
N ALA A 96 -15.00 21.79 8.52
CA ALA A 96 -14.54 23.09 8.07
C ALA A 96 -15.68 24.11 8.07
#